data_9cab63c69b8f867c015a66019fe6f56a
#
_entry.id   9cab63c69b8f867c015a66019fe6f56a
#
_cell.length_a   1.000
_cell.length_b   1.000
_cell.length_c   1.000
_cell.angle_alpha   90.00
_cell.angle_beta   90.00
_cell.angle_gamma   90.00
#
_symmetry.space_group_name_H-M   'P 1'
#
loop_
_entity.id
_entity.type
_entity.pdbx_description
1 polymer ?
#
loop_
_entity_poly.entity_id
_entity_poly.type
_entity_poly.pdbx_seq_one_letter_code
_entity_poly.pdbx_strand_id
1 'polypeptide(L)'
;MVEQPNNGQMKVLFIDRTHPVLKEELVSMNFICDDLTDFPDKSFEELLPDYHGVVIRSKVTLDQPILDKARNLKFIARAGAGMESIDVEYAESHGIACIRAAEGNKDSVADHVLGMILSLFKKLHIANSEVKRGLWHRESNRGVELTGKTFGIIGCGFTGGEVAKRLSGFDVTVLGYDKYKKGFSDKNIIESTMERIYEEADIVSLHLPLTEETHFMVNDEFFSRFKKNIYLINTSRGKVVSTEDLVANLKSGKVLGACLDVLEYESASFERLKGLGMWTNNRGRDINKLGAWLMKKGVWKYRHPVQYLVKSENVVLSPHIAGWSYESYKKISMILADRIRELNLHP
;
A
#
# COMPACT_ATOMS: atom_id res chain seq x y z
N MET A 1 -23.97 6.06 38.06
CA MET A 1 -24.70 4.79 37.87
C MET A 1 -24.10 4.18 36.62
N VAL A 2 -23.35 3.10 36.76
CA VAL A 2 -22.81 2.32 35.64
C VAL A 2 -24.00 1.50 35.12
N GLU A 3 -24.53 1.84 33.96
CA GLU A 3 -25.54 1.02 33.31
C GLU A 3 -24.94 -0.38 33.07
N GLN A 4 -25.62 -1.39 33.58
CA GLN A 4 -25.28 -2.78 33.31
C GLN A 4 -25.45 -3.02 31.80
N PRO A 5 -24.53 -3.71 31.11
CA PRO A 5 -24.66 -4.00 29.69
C PRO A 5 -25.94 -4.80 29.47
N ASN A 6 -26.78 -4.29 28.55
CA ASN A 6 -28.02 -4.92 28.16
C ASN A 6 -27.69 -6.31 27.55
N ASN A 7 -28.25 -7.37 28.13
CA ASN A 7 -28.03 -8.76 27.72
C ASN A 7 -28.50 -8.94 26.26
N GLY A 8 -27.57 -8.88 25.28
CA GLY A 8 -27.88 -9.11 23.87
C GLY A 8 -27.12 -8.20 22.88
N GLN A 9 -26.53 -7.08 23.33
CA GLN A 9 -25.79 -6.20 22.41
C GLN A 9 -24.44 -6.80 21.99
N MET A 10 -24.15 -6.74 20.70
CA MET A 10 -22.84 -7.16 20.18
C MET A 10 -21.77 -6.11 20.45
N LYS A 11 -20.57 -6.57 20.79
CA LYS A 11 -19.42 -5.73 21.11
C LYS A 11 -18.42 -5.73 19.96
N VAL A 12 -17.86 -4.55 19.66
CA VAL A 12 -16.83 -4.36 18.62
C VAL A 12 -15.58 -3.72 19.26
N LEU A 13 -14.42 -4.35 19.09
CA LEU A 13 -13.13 -3.84 19.56
C LEU A 13 -12.41 -3.11 18.43
N PHE A 14 -12.08 -1.85 18.63
CA PHE A 14 -11.22 -1.07 17.75
C PHE A 14 -9.77 -1.18 18.21
N ILE A 15 -8.96 -1.97 17.49
CA ILE A 15 -7.52 -2.13 17.78
C ILE A 15 -6.73 -0.98 17.15
N ASP A 16 -7.13 -0.55 15.97
CA ASP A 16 -6.54 0.57 15.25
C ASP A 16 -7.49 1.75 15.17
N ARG A 17 -6.91 2.95 15.13
CA ARG A 17 -7.70 4.17 14.90
C ARG A 17 -8.27 4.19 13.49
N THR A 18 -9.56 4.47 13.39
CA THR A 18 -10.31 4.70 12.15
C THR A 18 -10.98 6.08 12.20
N HIS A 19 -11.58 6.50 11.08
CA HIS A 19 -12.37 7.73 11.10
C HIS A 19 -13.57 7.57 12.06
N PRO A 20 -13.90 8.56 12.88
CA PRO A 20 -14.98 8.48 13.90
C PRO A 20 -16.31 7.99 13.34
N VAL A 21 -16.61 8.29 12.08
CA VAL A 21 -17.86 7.89 11.42
C VAL A 21 -18.11 6.37 11.50
N LEU A 22 -17.07 5.53 11.50
CA LEU A 22 -17.27 4.09 11.62
C LEU A 22 -17.86 3.72 12.98
N LYS A 23 -17.29 4.28 14.06
CA LYS A 23 -17.79 4.05 15.42
C LYS A 23 -19.20 4.61 15.60
N GLU A 24 -19.45 5.81 15.07
CA GLU A 24 -20.78 6.46 15.09
C GLU A 24 -21.84 5.59 14.40
N GLU A 25 -21.54 5.07 13.20
CA GLU A 25 -22.45 4.18 12.45
C GLU A 25 -22.69 2.86 13.18
N LEU A 26 -21.64 2.22 13.75
CA LEU A 26 -21.80 0.98 14.49
C LEU A 26 -22.64 1.17 15.77
N VAL A 27 -22.44 2.27 16.49
CA VAL A 27 -23.27 2.61 17.64
C VAL A 27 -24.73 2.83 17.21
N SER A 28 -24.97 3.46 16.06
CA SER A 28 -26.34 3.63 15.51
C SER A 28 -27.01 2.29 15.14
N MET A 29 -26.20 1.25 14.86
CA MET A 29 -26.65 -0.12 14.63
C MET A 29 -26.77 -0.94 15.92
N ASN A 30 -26.71 -0.29 17.09
CA ASN A 30 -26.83 -0.91 18.41
C ASN A 30 -25.62 -1.78 18.82
N PHE A 31 -24.41 -1.55 18.25
CA PHE A 31 -23.19 -2.16 18.75
C PHE A 31 -22.60 -1.37 19.93
N ILE A 32 -21.99 -2.07 20.88
CA ILE A 32 -21.11 -1.48 21.89
C ILE A 32 -19.68 -1.43 21.29
N CYS A 33 -19.08 -0.24 21.24
CA CYS A 33 -17.80 0.00 20.58
C CYS A 33 -16.76 0.48 21.58
N ASP A 34 -15.76 -0.37 21.84
CA ASP A 34 -14.64 -0.08 22.73
C ASP A 34 -13.35 0.13 21.92
N ASP A 35 -12.49 1.05 22.36
CA ASP A 35 -11.15 1.23 21.82
C ASP A 35 -10.13 0.45 22.66
N LEU A 36 -9.15 -0.20 22.04
CA LEU A 36 -8.07 -0.91 22.76
C LEU A 36 -7.35 0.02 23.76
N THR A 37 -7.28 1.31 23.45
CA THR A 37 -6.67 2.34 24.33
C THR A 37 -7.42 2.55 25.63
N ASP A 38 -8.66 2.09 25.75
CA ASP A 38 -9.47 2.17 26.97
C ASP A 38 -9.04 1.10 27.99
N PHE A 39 -8.20 0.14 27.57
CA PHE A 39 -7.71 -0.97 28.36
C PHE A 39 -6.17 -1.01 28.38
N PRO A 40 -5.50 -0.02 29.02
CA PRO A 40 -4.05 0.14 28.93
C PRO A 40 -3.24 -1.04 29.49
N ASP A 41 -3.84 -1.81 30.41
CA ASP A 41 -3.20 -2.94 31.11
C ASP A 41 -3.52 -4.30 30.45
N LYS A 42 -4.30 -4.33 29.35
CA LYS A 42 -4.68 -5.56 28.64
C LYS A 42 -4.16 -5.58 27.22
N SER A 43 -3.76 -6.76 26.77
CA SER A 43 -3.51 -7.00 25.35
C SER A 43 -4.84 -7.18 24.59
N PHE A 44 -4.83 -6.93 23.27
CA PHE A 44 -6.02 -7.20 22.45
C PHE A 44 -6.40 -8.69 22.46
N GLU A 45 -5.44 -9.58 22.62
CA GLU A 45 -5.65 -11.03 22.66
C GLU A 45 -6.43 -11.46 23.91
N GLU A 46 -6.25 -10.77 25.03
CA GLU A 46 -7.00 -11.01 26.27
C GLU A 46 -8.45 -10.51 26.17
N LEU A 47 -8.68 -9.49 25.38
CA LEU A 47 -10.01 -8.89 25.20
C LEU A 47 -10.83 -9.62 24.12
N LEU A 48 -10.18 -10.10 23.08
CA LEU A 48 -10.81 -10.64 21.86
C LEU A 48 -11.92 -11.69 22.11
N PRO A 49 -11.80 -12.60 23.11
CA PRO A 49 -12.87 -13.57 23.43
C PRO A 49 -14.24 -12.97 23.76
N ASP A 50 -14.27 -11.73 24.25
CA ASP A 50 -15.50 -11.06 24.68
C ASP A 50 -16.18 -10.24 23.58
N TYR A 51 -15.57 -10.18 22.37
CA TYR A 51 -16.02 -9.33 21.28
C TYR A 51 -16.57 -10.13 20.10
N HIS A 52 -17.58 -9.53 19.44
CA HIS A 52 -18.27 -10.09 18.26
C HIS A 52 -17.73 -9.53 16.95
N GLY A 53 -17.08 -8.37 17.00
CA GLY A 53 -16.43 -7.74 15.87
C GLY A 53 -15.09 -7.15 16.27
N VAL A 54 -14.14 -7.12 15.34
CA VAL A 54 -12.87 -6.44 15.54
C VAL A 54 -12.56 -5.54 14.34
N VAL A 55 -12.09 -4.33 14.63
CA VAL A 55 -11.65 -3.37 13.62
C VAL A 55 -10.15 -3.22 13.71
N ILE A 56 -9.46 -3.58 12.61
CA ILE A 56 -8.00 -3.49 12.51
C ILE A 56 -7.58 -2.69 11.27
N ARG A 57 -6.33 -2.27 11.27
CA ARG A 57 -5.68 -1.68 10.10
C ARG A 57 -4.35 -2.38 9.79
N SER A 58 -3.31 -2.17 10.57
CA SER A 58 -1.98 -2.72 10.27
C SER A 58 -1.13 -3.06 11.50
N LYS A 59 -1.63 -2.83 12.72
CA LYS A 59 -0.84 -3.03 13.93
C LYS A 59 -0.70 -4.48 14.36
N VAL A 60 -1.71 -5.28 14.07
CA VAL A 60 -1.79 -6.67 14.53
C VAL A 60 -1.98 -7.64 13.38
N THR A 61 -1.52 -8.86 13.61
CA THR A 61 -1.81 -10.00 12.74
C THR A 61 -2.83 -10.87 13.45
N LEU A 62 -3.87 -11.29 12.72
CA LEU A 62 -4.89 -12.22 13.19
C LEU A 62 -4.66 -13.57 12.50
N ASP A 63 -3.72 -14.32 13.06
CA ASP A 63 -3.41 -15.68 12.63
C ASP A 63 -4.26 -16.73 13.36
N GLN A 64 -4.15 -17.99 12.96
CA GLN A 64 -4.90 -19.09 13.55
C GLN A 64 -4.82 -19.12 15.09
N PRO A 65 -3.64 -19.04 15.76
CA PRO A 65 -3.55 -19.07 17.22
C PRO A 65 -4.31 -17.95 17.92
N ILE A 66 -4.47 -16.80 17.27
CA ILE A 66 -5.23 -15.66 17.80
C ILE A 66 -6.72 -15.86 17.53
N LEU A 67 -7.08 -16.32 16.32
CA LEU A 67 -8.46 -16.58 15.96
C LEU A 67 -9.11 -17.70 16.78
N ASP A 68 -8.33 -18.71 17.21
CA ASP A 68 -8.78 -19.78 18.12
C ASP A 68 -9.29 -19.25 19.48
N LYS A 69 -8.75 -18.11 19.91
CA LYS A 69 -9.18 -17.45 21.15
C LYS A 69 -10.47 -16.66 20.97
N ALA A 70 -10.78 -16.24 19.75
CA ALA A 70 -11.87 -15.32 19.40
C ALA A 70 -13.23 -16.03 19.26
N ARG A 71 -13.68 -16.73 20.30
CA ARG A 71 -14.84 -17.66 20.28
C ARG A 71 -16.17 -17.02 19.86
N ASN A 72 -16.35 -15.72 20.11
CA ASN A 72 -17.58 -14.98 19.84
C ASN A 72 -17.50 -14.17 18.55
N LEU A 73 -16.33 -14.14 17.89
CA LEU A 73 -16.10 -13.27 16.75
C LEU A 73 -16.97 -13.65 15.55
N LYS A 74 -17.67 -12.67 14.99
CA LYS A 74 -18.53 -12.80 13.81
C LYS A 74 -17.96 -12.11 12.59
N PHE A 75 -17.19 -11.03 12.79
CA PHE A 75 -16.55 -10.33 11.69
C PHE A 75 -15.22 -9.69 12.08
N ILE A 76 -14.37 -9.54 11.08
CA ILE A 76 -13.13 -8.77 11.11
C ILE A 76 -13.26 -7.68 10.06
N ALA A 77 -13.23 -6.41 10.47
CA ALA A 77 -13.28 -5.26 9.58
C ALA A 77 -11.87 -4.67 9.43
N ARG A 78 -11.27 -4.85 8.25
CA ARG A 78 -9.96 -4.32 7.93
C ARG A 78 -10.08 -2.94 7.27
N ALA A 79 -9.64 -1.87 7.96
CA ALA A 79 -9.67 -0.50 7.46
C ALA A 79 -8.58 -0.26 6.39
N GLY A 80 -8.83 -0.79 5.19
CA GLY A 80 -7.95 -0.68 4.03
C GLY A 80 -8.22 -1.73 2.96
N ALA A 81 -7.28 -1.89 2.02
CA ALA A 81 -7.46 -2.74 0.84
C ALA A 81 -6.91 -4.18 1.00
N GLY A 82 -5.73 -4.35 1.61
CA GLY A 82 -5.09 -5.66 1.75
C GLY A 82 -5.63 -6.46 2.93
N MET A 83 -5.43 -7.77 2.91
CA MET A 83 -5.85 -8.69 3.98
C MET A 83 -4.67 -9.52 4.52
N GLU A 84 -3.45 -9.13 4.19
CA GLU A 84 -2.23 -9.90 4.44
C GLU A 84 -1.93 -10.13 5.95
N SER A 85 -2.56 -9.35 6.82
CA SER A 85 -2.47 -9.49 8.28
C SER A 85 -3.55 -10.39 8.89
N ILE A 86 -4.39 -11.03 8.06
CA ILE A 86 -5.51 -11.88 8.52
C ILE A 86 -5.40 -13.23 7.81
N ASP A 87 -5.49 -14.30 8.56
CA ASP A 87 -5.72 -15.63 8.00
C ASP A 87 -7.19 -15.74 7.59
N VAL A 88 -7.47 -15.26 6.36
CA VAL A 88 -8.83 -15.15 5.83
C VAL A 88 -9.47 -16.52 5.65
N GLU A 89 -8.70 -17.50 5.13
CA GLU A 89 -9.21 -18.85 4.89
C GLU A 89 -9.63 -19.50 6.20
N TYR A 90 -8.78 -19.39 7.22
CA TYR A 90 -9.09 -19.91 8.54
C TYR A 90 -10.30 -19.20 9.15
N ALA A 91 -10.35 -17.87 9.12
CA ALA A 91 -11.44 -17.08 9.68
C ALA A 91 -12.80 -17.44 9.04
N GLU A 92 -12.86 -17.45 7.70
CA GLU A 92 -14.08 -17.74 6.95
C GLU A 92 -14.56 -19.19 7.15
N SER A 93 -13.62 -20.15 7.25
CA SER A 93 -13.96 -21.56 7.55
C SER A 93 -14.59 -21.72 8.94
N HIS A 94 -14.36 -20.77 9.86
CA HIS A 94 -14.95 -20.72 11.20
C HIS A 94 -16.16 -19.78 11.30
N GLY A 95 -16.70 -19.32 10.16
CA GLY A 95 -17.88 -18.46 10.12
C GLY A 95 -17.64 -17.01 10.51
N ILE A 96 -16.38 -16.55 10.48
CA ILE A 96 -15.99 -15.16 10.74
C ILE A 96 -15.90 -14.41 9.40
N ALA A 97 -16.79 -13.43 9.18
CA ALA A 97 -16.79 -12.65 7.96
C ALA A 97 -15.58 -11.71 7.89
N CYS A 98 -14.80 -11.78 6.82
CA CYS A 98 -13.65 -10.92 6.59
C CYS A 98 -14.01 -9.75 5.66
N ILE A 99 -14.06 -8.53 6.19
CA ILE A 99 -14.52 -7.34 5.48
C ILE A 99 -13.35 -6.37 5.24
N ARG A 100 -13.27 -5.83 4.02
CA ARG A 100 -12.29 -4.79 3.64
C ARG A 100 -12.96 -3.70 2.83
N ALA A 101 -12.29 -2.56 2.65
CA ALA A 101 -12.78 -1.42 1.88
C ALA A 101 -11.75 -1.02 0.80
N ALA A 102 -11.49 -1.95 -0.14
CA ALA A 102 -10.46 -1.78 -1.17
C ALA A 102 -10.72 -0.61 -2.13
N GLU A 103 -11.99 -0.26 -2.38
CA GLU A 103 -12.40 0.86 -3.23
C GLU A 103 -12.30 2.22 -2.54
N GLY A 104 -12.19 2.25 -1.21
CA GLY A 104 -12.26 3.49 -0.42
C GLY A 104 -11.06 4.42 -0.62
N ASN A 105 -9.92 3.89 -1.02
CA ASN A 105 -8.70 4.67 -1.23
C ASN A 105 -8.25 4.80 -2.70
N LYS A 106 -9.02 4.28 -3.66
CA LYS A 106 -8.62 4.26 -5.08
C LYS A 106 -8.32 5.63 -5.64
N ASP A 107 -9.12 6.65 -5.27
CA ASP A 107 -8.94 8.03 -5.73
C ASP A 107 -7.59 8.59 -5.23
N SER A 108 -7.31 8.41 -3.93
CA SER A 108 -6.06 8.84 -3.30
C SER A 108 -4.84 8.21 -3.95
N VAL A 109 -4.89 6.87 -4.20
CA VAL A 109 -3.79 6.16 -4.85
C VAL A 109 -3.60 6.65 -6.27
N ALA A 110 -4.67 6.89 -7.03
CA ALA A 110 -4.57 7.39 -8.40
C ALA A 110 -3.95 8.79 -8.47
N ASP A 111 -4.37 9.69 -7.59
CA ASP A 111 -3.78 11.03 -7.48
C ASP A 111 -2.28 10.96 -7.09
N HIS A 112 -1.94 10.05 -6.17
CA HIS A 112 -0.55 9.84 -5.74
C HIS A 112 0.35 9.31 -6.87
N VAL A 113 -0.12 8.35 -7.65
CA VAL A 113 0.56 7.82 -8.84
C VAL A 113 0.90 8.94 -9.81
N LEU A 114 -0.07 9.81 -10.12
CA LEU A 114 0.16 10.97 -10.98
C LEU A 114 1.14 11.96 -10.34
N GLY A 115 0.98 12.25 -9.06
CA GLY A 115 1.90 13.12 -8.32
C GLY A 115 3.35 12.64 -8.38
N MET A 116 3.58 11.33 -8.18
CA MET A 116 4.91 10.73 -8.22
C MET A 116 5.52 10.78 -9.63
N ILE A 117 4.78 10.36 -10.66
CA ILE A 117 5.33 10.33 -12.03
C ILE A 117 5.61 11.74 -12.55
N LEU A 118 4.74 12.71 -12.26
CA LEU A 118 4.97 14.11 -12.60
C LEU A 118 6.15 14.70 -11.82
N SER A 119 6.31 14.34 -10.54
CA SER A 119 7.46 14.74 -9.75
C SER A 119 8.75 14.18 -10.33
N LEU A 120 8.77 12.91 -10.76
CA LEU A 120 9.91 12.29 -11.40
C LEU A 120 10.21 12.94 -12.77
N PHE A 121 9.22 13.03 -13.65
CA PHE A 121 9.39 13.55 -15.02
C PHE A 121 9.79 15.02 -15.06
N LYS A 122 9.23 15.84 -14.19
CA LYS A 122 9.57 17.27 -14.09
C LYS A 122 10.69 17.56 -13.08
N LYS A 123 11.28 16.51 -12.47
CA LYS A 123 12.33 16.60 -11.44
C LYS A 123 11.95 17.54 -10.28
N LEU A 124 10.66 17.65 -9.95
CA LEU A 124 10.16 18.62 -8.97
C LEU A 124 10.78 18.43 -7.57
N HIS A 125 10.98 17.16 -7.16
CA HIS A 125 11.58 16.81 -5.87
C HIS A 125 13.05 17.27 -5.76
N ILE A 126 13.82 17.21 -6.85
CA ILE A 126 15.20 17.67 -6.93
C ILE A 126 15.24 19.18 -7.00
N ALA A 127 14.54 19.77 -7.97
CA ALA A 127 14.52 21.22 -8.21
C ALA A 127 14.07 22.00 -6.96
N ASN A 128 13.01 21.52 -6.27
CA ASN A 128 12.57 22.13 -5.00
C ASN A 128 13.66 22.05 -3.92
N SER A 129 14.34 20.92 -3.80
CA SER A 129 15.43 20.76 -2.82
C SER A 129 16.62 21.68 -3.14
N GLU A 130 17.00 21.82 -4.42
CA GLU A 130 18.07 22.70 -4.88
C GLU A 130 17.77 24.15 -4.60
N VAL A 131 16.61 24.65 -5.02
CA VAL A 131 16.20 26.05 -4.81
C VAL A 131 16.16 26.41 -3.33
N LYS A 132 15.65 25.52 -2.46
CA LYS A 132 15.67 25.73 -1.00
C LYS A 132 17.08 25.80 -0.39
N ARG A 133 18.08 25.27 -1.09
CA ARG A 133 19.51 25.37 -0.72
C ARG A 133 20.22 26.55 -1.41
N GLY A 134 19.49 27.37 -2.14
CA GLY A 134 20.05 28.54 -2.85
C GLY A 134 20.70 28.18 -4.20
N LEU A 135 20.48 26.99 -4.73
CA LEU A 135 20.99 26.55 -6.03
C LEU A 135 19.96 26.84 -7.13
N TRP A 136 20.43 27.22 -8.32
CA TRP A 136 19.58 27.57 -9.45
C TRP A 136 20.03 26.87 -10.74
N HIS A 137 19.74 25.57 -10.83
CA HIS A 137 20.19 24.72 -11.93
C HIS A 137 19.04 24.43 -12.91
N ARG A 138 18.93 25.21 -13.99
CA ARG A 138 17.86 25.06 -14.97
C ARG A 138 18.08 23.88 -15.90
N GLU A 139 19.28 23.71 -16.44
CA GLU A 139 19.56 22.74 -17.49
C GLU A 139 19.54 21.30 -16.96
N SER A 140 20.14 21.04 -15.80
CA SER A 140 20.13 19.71 -15.18
C SER A 140 18.71 19.28 -14.74
N ASN A 141 17.80 20.25 -14.54
CA ASN A 141 16.40 20.01 -14.18
C ASN A 141 15.45 19.98 -15.38
N ARG A 142 15.98 19.88 -16.61
CA ARG A 142 15.14 19.66 -17.80
C ARG A 142 14.36 18.37 -17.68
N GLY A 143 13.02 18.46 -17.77
CA GLY A 143 12.11 17.34 -17.57
C GLY A 143 11.70 16.65 -18.88
N VAL A 144 10.87 15.64 -18.70
CA VAL A 144 10.20 14.85 -19.76
C VAL A 144 8.70 15.17 -19.73
N GLU A 145 8.00 14.97 -20.84
CA GLU A 145 6.54 15.12 -20.95
C GLU A 145 5.84 13.78 -20.98
N LEU A 146 4.60 13.73 -20.47
CA LEU A 146 3.75 12.54 -20.53
C LEU A 146 3.11 12.36 -21.91
N THR A 147 2.80 13.46 -22.58
CA THR A 147 2.15 13.47 -23.90
C THR A 147 2.80 12.51 -24.88
N GLY A 148 2.00 11.68 -25.52
CA GLY A 148 2.45 10.66 -26.47
C GLY A 148 3.09 9.41 -25.87
N LYS A 149 3.15 9.28 -24.54
CA LYS A 149 3.65 8.09 -23.84
C LYS A 149 2.60 6.99 -23.77
N THR A 150 3.06 5.76 -23.69
CA THR A 150 2.21 4.59 -23.42
C THR A 150 2.37 4.12 -21.98
N PHE A 151 1.27 4.11 -21.25
CA PHE A 151 1.17 3.51 -19.91
C PHE A 151 0.73 2.06 -20.02
N GLY A 152 1.48 1.15 -19.41
CA GLY A 152 1.07 -0.22 -19.14
C GLY A 152 0.57 -0.33 -17.72
N ILE A 153 -0.71 -0.57 -17.52
CA ILE A 153 -1.32 -0.82 -16.19
C ILE A 153 -1.46 -2.32 -16.00
N ILE A 154 -0.80 -2.87 -14.96
CA ILE A 154 -0.89 -4.28 -14.59
C ILE A 154 -1.73 -4.40 -13.32
N GLY A 155 -2.91 -5.04 -13.45
CA GLY A 155 -3.96 -5.06 -12.45
C GLY A 155 -4.99 -3.95 -12.68
N CYS A 156 -6.12 -4.29 -13.32
CA CYS A 156 -7.18 -3.35 -13.72
C CYS A 156 -8.40 -3.42 -12.78
N GLY A 157 -8.12 -3.55 -11.47
CA GLY A 157 -9.12 -3.46 -10.41
C GLY A 157 -9.54 -2.01 -10.10
N PHE A 158 -9.98 -1.76 -8.87
CA PHE A 158 -10.42 -0.43 -8.43
C PHE A 158 -9.36 0.65 -8.65
N THR A 159 -8.12 0.37 -8.25
CA THR A 159 -7.03 1.35 -8.30
C THR A 159 -6.51 1.54 -9.72
N GLY A 160 -6.18 0.46 -10.44
CA GLY A 160 -5.67 0.56 -11.80
C GLY A 160 -6.66 1.23 -12.76
N GLY A 161 -7.97 0.93 -12.64
CA GLY A 161 -9.01 1.59 -13.39
C GLY A 161 -9.13 3.09 -13.06
N GLU A 162 -8.98 3.47 -11.79
CA GLU A 162 -9.03 4.88 -11.41
C GLU A 162 -7.78 5.65 -11.88
N VAL A 163 -6.59 5.00 -11.89
CA VAL A 163 -5.38 5.58 -12.50
C VAL A 163 -5.58 5.83 -13.99
N ALA A 164 -6.12 4.85 -14.72
CA ALA A 164 -6.44 5.01 -16.14
C ALA A 164 -7.37 6.21 -16.40
N LYS A 165 -8.40 6.36 -15.58
CA LYS A 165 -9.32 7.48 -15.64
C LYS A 165 -8.63 8.82 -15.38
N ARG A 166 -7.72 8.92 -14.41
CA ARG A 166 -6.95 10.15 -14.15
C ARG A 166 -6.01 10.51 -15.30
N LEU A 167 -5.48 9.52 -15.99
CA LEU A 167 -4.58 9.72 -17.16
C LEU A 167 -5.27 10.30 -18.40
N SER A 168 -6.60 10.28 -18.47
CA SER A 168 -7.36 10.73 -19.65
C SER A 168 -7.11 12.19 -20.06
N GLY A 169 -6.58 13.02 -19.15
CA GLY A 169 -6.24 14.43 -19.43
C GLY A 169 -4.81 14.67 -19.93
N PHE A 170 -4.01 13.61 -20.19
CA PHE A 170 -2.58 13.76 -20.49
C PHE A 170 -2.16 13.36 -21.91
N ASP A 171 -3.10 13.09 -22.81
CA ASP A 171 -2.81 12.64 -24.19
C ASP A 171 -1.86 11.44 -24.23
N VAL A 172 -2.10 10.44 -23.38
CA VAL A 172 -1.36 9.18 -23.27
C VAL A 172 -2.18 8.01 -23.78
N THR A 173 -1.52 6.97 -24.27
CA THR A 173 -2.16 5.68 -24.52
C THR A 173 -2.10 4.85 -23.25
N VAL A 174 -3.23 4.29 -22.80
CA VAL A 174 -3.29 3.44 -21.61
C VAL A 174 -3.65 2.01 -22.03
N LEU A 175 -2.70 1.09 -21.87
CA LEU A 175 -2.86 -0.34 -22.07
C LEU A 175 -3.05 -1.01 -20.70
N GLY A 176 -4.13 -1.77 -20.54
CA GLY A 176 -4.43 -2.48 -19.31
C GLY A 176 -4.32 -3.98 -19.45
N TYR A 177 -3.63 -4.64 -18.52
CA TYR A 177 -3.63 -6.09 -18.41
C TYR A 177 -4.16 -6.50 -17.04
N ASP A 178 -5.09 -7.43 -17.05
CA ASP A 178 -5.57 -8.11 -15.86
C ASP A 178 -5.69 -9.61 -16.16
N LYS A 179 -5.13 -10.45 -15.31
CA LYS A 179 -5.14 -11.91 -15.52
C LYS A 179 -6.55 -12.49 -15.42
N TYR A 180 -7.36 -11.94 -14.53
CA TYR A 180 -8.66 -12.50 -14.14
C TYR A 180 -9.84 -11.72 -14.72
N LYS A 181 -9.68 -10.42 -14.97
CA LYS A 181 -10.73 -9.56 -15.48
C LYS A 181 -10.62 -9.41 -16.99
N LYS A 182 -11.75 -9.54 -17.69
CA LYS A 182 -11.86 -9.38 -19.15
C LYS A 182 -13.00 -8.44 -19.51
N GLY A 183 -12.96 -7.90 -20.72
CA GLY A 183 -14.01 -7.01 -21.22
C GLY A 183 -14.07 -5.66 -20.51
N PHE A 184 -12.93 -5.14 -20.02
CA PHE A 184 -12.87 -3.91 -19.26
C PHE A 184 -12.38 -2.68 -20.05
N SER A 185 -12.21 -2.81 -21.37
CA SER A 185 -11.90 -1.66 -22.22
C SER A 185 -13.00 -0.60 -22.13
N ASP A 186 -12.58 0.65 -21.99
CA ASP A 186 -13.45 1.81 -22.04
C ASP A 186 -12.72 2.99 -22.72
N LYS A 187 -13.26 4.20 -22.60
CA LYS A 187 -12.64 5.41 -23.18
C LYS A 187 -11.28 5.78 -22.56
N ASN A 188 -10.92 5.23 -21.41
CA ASN A 188 -9.73 5.58 -20.65
C ASN A 188 -8.64 4.49 -20.72
N ILE A 189 -9.00 3.24 -21.05
CA ILE A 189 -8.11 2.09 -21.02
C ILE A 189 -8.43 1.09 -22.12
N ILE A 190 -7.39 0.62 -22.80
CA ILE A 190 -7.47 -0.44 -23.81
C ILE A 190 -7.04 -1.74 -23.15
N GLU A 191 -7.96 -2.72 -23.04
CA GLU A 191 -7.59 -4.07 -22.63
C GLU A 191 -6.52 -4.63 -23.56
N SER A 192 -5.48 -5.21 -22.96
CA SER A 192 -4.28 -5.60 -23.68
C SER A 192 -3.69 -6.89 -23.14
N THR A 193 -2.68 -7.42 -23.82
CA THR A 193 -1.86 -8.54 -23.37
C THR A 193 -0.56 -8.03 -22.75
N MET A 194 0.10 -8.88 -21.95
CA MET A 194 1.44 -8.56 -21.44
C MET A 194 2.45 -8.37 -22.57
N GLU A 195 2.35 -9.14 -23.65
CA GLU A 195 3.22 -9.02 -24.84
C GLU A 195 3.15 -7.62 -25.43
N ARG A 196 1.95 -7.08 -25.59
CA ARG A 196 1.77 -5.72 -26.12
C ARG A 196 2.30 -4.66 -25.15
N ILE A 197 2.12 -4.84 -23.84
CA ILE A 197 2.70 -3.96 -22.83
C ILE A 197 4.23 -4.00 -22.89
N TYR A 198 4.86 -5.18 -23.01
CA TYR A 198 6.30 -5.30 -23.18
C TYR A 198 6.82 -4.63 -24.47
N GLU A 199 6.00 -4.59 -25.50
CA GLU A 199 6.37 -3.98 -26.78
C GLU A 199 6.25 -2.46 -26.77
N GLU A 200 5.15 -1.92 -26.23
CA GLU A 200 4.75 -0.53 -26.44
C GLU A 200 4.94 0.38 -25.22
N ALA A 201 4.96 -0.16 -23.99
CA ALA A 201 4.95 0.67 -22.79
C ALA A 201 6.23 1.48 -22.61
N ASP A 202 6.07 2.75 -22.25
CA ASP A 202 7.11 3.65 -21.76
C ASP A 202 7.10 3.71 -20.23
N ILE A 203 5.93 3.52 -19.62
CA ILE A 203 5.70 3.60 -18.16
C ILE A 203 4.88 2.38 -17.77
N VAL A 204 5.27 1.70 -16.70
CA VAL A 204 4.55 0.55 -16.15
C VAL A 204 4.12 0.84 -14.74
N SER A 205 2.82 0.67 -14.46
CA SER A 205 2.24 0.89 -13.13
C SER A 205 1.59 -0.39 -12.59
N LEU A 206 1.98 -0.78 -11.39
CA LEU A 206 1.57 -2.02 -10.74
C LEU A 206 0.43 -1.77 -9.75
N HIS A 207 -0.68 -2.50 -9.91
CA HIS A 207 -1.85 -2.41 -9.03
C HIS A 207 -2.35 -3.81 -8.65
N LEU A 208 -1.43 -4.59 -8.07
CA LEU A 208 -1.58 -6.02 -7.80
C LEU A 208 -1.64 -6.29 -6.28
N PRO A 209 -2.43 -7.27 -5.82
CA PRO A 209 -2.27 -7.81 -4.47
C PRO A 209 -0.95 -8.59 -4.37
N LEU A 210 -0.47 -8.80 -3.15
CA LEU A 210 0.62 -9.73 -2.90
C LEU A 210 0.05 -11.14 -2.72
N THR A 211 0.41 -12.02 -3.64
CA THR A 211 0.07 -13.45 -3.64
C THR A 211 1.33 -14.25 -3.96
N GLU A 212 1.29 -15.57 -3.86
CA GLU A 212 2.41 -16.42 -4.32
C GLU A 212 2.76 -16.13 -5.79
N GLU A 213 1.78 -15.89 -6.63
CA GLU A 213 1.94 -15.61 -8.05
C GLU A 213 2.59 -14.25 -8.35
N THR A 214 2.29 -13.23 -7.53
CA THR A 214 2.81 -11.87 -7.73
C THR A 214 4.07 -11.59 -6.92
N HIS A 215 4.46 -12.51 -6.04
CA HIS A 215 5.68 -12.39 -5.24
C HIS A 215 6.92 -12.39 -6.13
N PHE A 216 7.66 -11.29 -6.14
CA PHE A 216 8.81 -11.04 -7.01
C PHE A 216 8.56 -11.30 -8.51
N MET A 217 7.30 -11.08 -8.94
CA MET A 217 6.93 -11.15 -10.36
C MET A 217 7.73 -10.15 -11.20
N VAL A 218 8.03 -8.98 -10.62
CA VAL A 218 8.84 -7.94 -11.27
C VAL A 218 10.30 -8.13 -10.85
N ASN A 219 11.04 -8.87 -11.67
CA ASN A 219 12.44 -9.25 -11.54
C ASN A 219 13.23 -8.93 -12.81
N ASP A 220 14.46 -9.39 -12.94
CA ASP A 220 15.32 -9.14 -14.10
C ASP A 220 14.71 -9.69 -15.39
N GLU A 221 14.12 -10.90 -15.36
CA GLU A 221 13.42 -11.48 -16.51
C GLU A 221 12.27 -10.60 -16.98
N PHE A 222 11.45 -10.09 -16.05
CA PHE A 222 10.36 -9.17 -16.36
C PHE A 222 10.86 -7.93 -17.08
N PHE A 223 11.92 -7.27 -16.57
CA PHE A 223 12.48 -6.08 -17.19
C PHE A 223 13.07 -6.37 -18.56
N SER A 224 13.74 -7.51 -18.76
CA SER A 224 14.36 -7.90 -20.01
C SER A 224 13.37 -8.04 -21.18
N ARG A 225 12.10 -8.35 -20.90
CA ARG A 225 11.05 -8.55 -21.91
C ARG A 225 10.61 -7.24 -22.59
N PHE A 226 10.82 -6.08 -21.97
CA PHE A 226 10.44 -4.81 -22.58
C PHE A 226 11.34 -4.46 -23.76
N LYS A 227 10.75 -4.03 -24.88
CA LYS A 227 11.52 -3.53 -26.05
C LYS A 227 12.15 -2.17 -25.75
N LYS A 228 11.46 -1.32 -25.02
CA LYS A 228 11.92 0.02 -24.63
C LYS A 228 12.57 0.01 -23.24
N ASN A 229 13.30 1.07 -22.93
CA ASN A 229 13.65 1.40 -21.54
C ASN A 229 12.42 2.06 -20.90
N ILE A 230 12.08 1.67 -19.69
CA ILE A 230 10.80 2.02 -19.06
C ILE A 230 10.97 2.80 -17.75
N TYR A 231 9.90 3.43 -17.33
CA TYR A 231 9.71 3.91 -15.95
C TYR A 231 8.79 2.94 -15.20
N LEU A 232 9.11 2.68 -13.94
CA LEU A 232 8.31 1.79 -13.07
C LEU A 232 7.58 2.58 -12.00
N ILE A 233 6.31 2.25 -11.76
CA ILE A 233 5.52 2.78 -10.65
C ILE A 233 5.01 1.60 -9.82
N ASN A 234 5.29 1.60 -8.53
CA ASN A 234 4.74 0.63 -7.60
C ASN A 234 4.13 1.32 -6.37
N THR A 235 2.82 1.36 -6.33
CA THR A 235 2.00 1.82 -5.20
C THR A 235 1.11 0.69 -4.66
N SER A 236 1.47 -0.56 -4.98
CA SER A 236 0.69 -1.75 -4.62
C SER A 236 1.28 -2.47 -3.40
N ARG A 237 2.27 -3.34 -3.62
CA ARG A 237 2.99 -4.06 -2.56
C ARG A 237 4.48 -4.13 -2.86
N GLY A 238 5.32 -3.92 -1.85
CA GLY A 238 6.78 -3.87 -2.02
C GLY A 238 7.35 -5.17 -2.57
N LYS A 239 6.91 -6.31 -2.05
CA LYS A 239 7.39 -7.65 -2.46
C LYS A 239 6.90 -8.12 -3.84
N VAL A 240 6.14 -7.33 -4.57
CA VAL A 240 5.86 -7.59 -6.00
C VAL A 240 7.11 -7.36 -6.84
N VAL A 241 8.02 -6.49 -6.38
CA VAL A 241 9.25 -6.09 -7.07
C VAL A 241 10.47 -6.60 -6.30
N SER A 242 11.36 -7.33 -6.96
CA SER A 242 12.71 -7.62 -6.47
C SER A 242 13.51 -6.32 -6.45
N THR A 243 13.88 -5.85 -5.27
CA THR A 243 14.63 -4.59 -5.12
C THR A 243 16.02 -4.69 -5.71
N GLU A 244 16.67 -5.86 -5.62
CA GLU A 244 18.00 -6.10 -6.17
C GLU A 244 17.98 -5.99 -7.69
N ASP A 245 17.02 -6.65 -8.35
CA ASP A 245 16.86 -6.61 -9.81
C ASP A 245 16.46 -5.22 -10.31
N LEU A 246 15.57 -4.53 -9.58
CA LEU A 246 15.23 -3.14 -9.90
C LEU A 246 16.48 -2.24 -9.87
N VAL A 247 17.32 -2.37 -8.85
CA VAL A 247 18.56 -1.59 -8.73
C VAL A 247 19.56 -1.93 -9.83
N ALA A 248 19.68 -3.19 -10.23
CA ALA A 248 20.51 -3.60 -11.36
C ALA A 248 20.03 -2.96 -12.67
N ASN A 249 18.71 -2.96 -12.90
CA ASN A 249 18.08 -2.40 -14.10
C ASN A 249 18.07 -0.86 -14.12
N LEU A 250 18.00 -0.19 -12.96
CA LEU A 250 18.24 1.26 -12.87
C LEU A 250 19.68 1.63 -13.22
N LYS A 251 20.68 0.85 -12.77
CA LYS A 251 22.08 1.08 -13.08
C LYS A 251 22.43 0.82 -14.55
N SER A 252 21.80 -0.17 -15.18
CA SER A 252 22.00 -0.45 -16.61
C SER A 252 21.28 0.54 -17.53
N GLY A 253 20.33 1.32 -16.98
CA GLY A 253 19.46 2.23 -17.76
C GLY A 253 18.29 1.52 -18.43
N LYS A 254 18.04 0.24 -18.17
CA LYS A 254 16.84 -0.46 -18.63
C LYS A 254 15.59 0.10 -17.97
N VAL A 255 15.69 0.40 -16.68
CA VAL A 255 14.71 1.21 -15.95
C VAL A 255 15.26 2.63 -15.85
N LEU A 256 14.58 3.59 -16.50
CA LEU A 256 15.00 4.99 -16.56
C LEU A 256 14.74 5.74 -15.25
N GLY A 257 13.79 5.26 -14.46
CA GLY A 257 13.45 5.80 -13.15
C GLY A 257 12.31 5.02 -12.51
N ALA A 258 12.12 5.22 -11.20
CA ALA A 258 11.07 4.51 -10.44
C ALA A 258 10.34 5.43 -9.48
N CYS A 259 9.03 5.18 -9.31
CA CYS A 259 8.16 5.77 -8.31
C CYS A 259 7.67 4.67 -7.36
N LEU A 260 8.12 4.69 -6.11
CA LEU A 260 7.87 3.61 -5.16
C LEU A 260 7.25 4.18 -3.87
N ASP A 261 5.97 3.89 -3.66
CA ASP A 261 5.29 4.17 -2.39
C ASP A 261 5.47 3.01 -1.40
N VAL A 262 5.84 1.84 -1.92
CA VAL A 262 6.01 0.59 -1.18
C VAL A 262 7.38 -0.03 -1.46
N LEU A 263 7.98 -0.66 -0.44
CA LEU A 263 9.29 -1.29 -0.54
C LEU A 263 9.26 -2.72 0.00
N GLU A 264 10.08 -3.60 -0.57
CA GLU A 264 10.23 -5.00 -0.16
C GLU A 264 10.48 -5.19 1.34
N TYR A 265 11.18 -4.25 1.96
CA TYR A 265 11.67 -4.32 3.33
C TYR A 265 10.76 -3.65 4.36
N GLU A 266 9.54 -3.31 4.00
CA GLU A 266 8.57 -2.76 4.95
C GLU A 266 8.29 -3.74 6.10
N SER A 267 8.10 -3.20 7.31
CA SER A 267 7.56 -3.98 8.42
C SER A 267 6.07 -4.29 8.19
N ALA A 268 5.54 -5.27 8.91
CA ALA A 268 4.12 -5.58 8.84
C ALA A 268 3.20 -4.40 9.20
N SER A 269 3.69 -3.47 10.04
CA SER A 269 2.97 -2.24 10.42
C SER A 269 3.14 -1.08 9.45
N PHE A 270 3.94 -1.22 8.38
CA PHE A 270 4.31 -0.17 7.41
C PHE A 270 5.01 1.07 8.01
N GLU A 271 5.28 1.07 9.31
CA GLU A 271 5.89 2.23 10.00
C GLU A 271 7.41 2.20 10.04
N ARG A 272 8.03 1.09 9.59
CA ARG A 272 9.48 0.90 9.61
C ARG A 272 9.95 0.07 8.43
N LEU A 273 11.16 0.37 7.96
CA LEU A 273 11.89 -0.50 7.05
C LEU A 273 12.80 -1.42 7.85
N LYS A 274 12.73 -2.74 7.59
CA LYS A 274 13.58 -3.74 8.23
C LYS A 274 15.01 -3.64 7.67
N GLY A 275 16.00 -3.75 8.55
CA GLY A 275 17.41 -3.91 8.15
C GLY A 275 18.16 -2.65 7.74
N LEU A 276 17.52 -1.48 7.73
CA LEU A 276 18.17 -0.22 7.41
C LEU A 276 18.57 0.53 8.68
N GLY A 277 19.82 0.43 9.08
CA GLY A 277 20.42 1.26 10.13
C GLY A 277 20.50 2.76 9.78
N MET A 278 19.72 3.24 8.80
CA MET A 278 19.74 4.62 8.30
C MET A 278 18.55 5.47 8.72
N TRP A 279 17.51 4.86 9.30
CA TRP A 279 16.31 5.59 9.70
C TRP A 279 16.27 5.73 11.23
N THR A 280 16.79 6.84 11.73
CA THR A 280 16.56 7.23 13.11
C THR A 280 15.12 7.75 13.22
N ASN A 281 14.35 7.22 14.19
CA ASN A 281 13.15 7.92 14.62
C ASN A 281 13.55 9.29 15.19
N ASN A 282 12.65 10.27 15.16
CA ASN A 282 12.83 11.67 15.61
C ASN A 282 13.38 11.89 17.04
N ARG A 283 13.88 10.86 17.72
CA ARG A 283 14.46 10.90 19.06
C ARG A 283 15.96 10.58 19.10
N GLY A 284 16.65 10.51 17.96
CA GLY A 284 18.13 10.45 17.93
C GLY A 284 18.77 9.27 18.68
N ARG A 285 18.05 8.17 18.93
CA ARG A 285 18.60 7.00 19.62
C ARG A 285 18.83 5.85 18.68
N ASP A 286 20.11 5.65 18.51
CA ASP A 286 20.87 4.44 18.19
C ASP A 286 20.41 3.52 17.07
N ILE A 287 21.01 3.80 15.94
CA ILE A 287 21.54 2.79 15.03
C ILE A 287 22.26 1.75 15.88
N ASN A 288 21.91 0.51 15.71
CA ASN A 288 22.58 -0.65 16.30
C ASN A 288 24.10 -0.43 16.31
N LYS A 289 24.71 -0.26 17.49
CA LYS A 289 26.17 -0.06 17.65
C LYS A 289 26.97 -1.13 16.90
N LEU A 290 26.39 -2.32 16.75
CA LEU A 290 26.95 -3.43 15.99
C LEU A 290 26.99 -3.13 14.47
N GLY A 291 25.94 -2.56 13.88
CA GLY A 291 25.90 -2.19 12.47
C GLY A 291 26.91 -1.07 12.13
N ALA A 292 27.00 -0.05 12.98
CA ALA A 292 27.99 1.03 12.84
C ALA A 292 29.44 0.52 13.02
N TRP A 293 29.66 -0.43 13.92
CA TRP A 293 30.96 -1.06 14.15
C TRP A 293 31.37 -1.96 12.98
N LEU A 294 30.42 -2.74 12.40
CA LEU A 294 30.65 -3.58 11.22
C LEU A 294 30.96 -2.74 9.96
N MET A 295 30.30 -1.59 9.80
CA MET A 295 30.62 -0.62 8.73
C MET A 295 32.05 -0.04 8.91
N LYS A 296 32.44 0.29 10.14
CA LYS A 296 33.76 0.86 10.45
C LYS A 296 34.89 -0.15 10.25
N LYS A 297 34.62 -1.45 10.36
CA LYS A 297 35.60 -2.54 10.11
C LYS A 297 35.65 -3.03 8.67
N GLY A 298 34.88 -2.45 7.74
CA GLY A 298 34.91 -2.88 6.33
C GLY A 298 34.37 -4.28 6.06
N VAL A 299 33.70 -4.88 7.05
CA VAL A 299 33.14 -6.24 6.96
C VAL A 299 31.85 -6.25 6.15
N TRP A 300 31.17 -5.11 6.03
CA TRP A 300 30.00 -4.94 5.18
C TRP A 300 30.38 -4.32 3.82
N LYS A 301 30.81 -5.15 2.91
CA LYS A 301 31.06 -4.79 1.51
C LYS A 301 29.80 -4.73 0.66
N TYR A 302 28.67 -5.24 1.12
CA TYR A 302 27.39 -5.21 0.42
C TYR A 302 26.58 -4.00 0.88
N ARG A 303 26.50 -2.97 0.02
CA ARG A 303 25.54 -1.87 0.20
C ARG A 303 24.15 -2.42 -0.06
N HIS A 304 23.27 -2.34 0.95
CA HIS A 304 21.88 -2.76 0.83
C HIS A 304 21.21 -2.06 -0.37
N PRO A 305 20.49 -2.77 -1.26
CA PRO A 305 19.93 -2.19 -2.49
C PRO A 305 19.12 -0.91 -2.27
N VAL A 306 18.36 -0.83 -1.18
CA VAL A 306 17.59 0.37 -0.80
C VAL A 306 18.46 1.62 -0.65
N GLN A 307 19.75 1.49 -0.29
CA GLN A 307 20.66 2.65 -0.21
C GLN A 307 20.88 3.30 -1.58
N TYR A 308 20.84 2.52 -2.64
CA TYR A 308 20.88 3.05 -3.99
C TYR A 308 19.61 3.82 -4.31
N LEU A 309 18.44 3.25 -4.01
CA LEU A 309 17.14 3.90 -4.26
C LEU A 309 17.05 5.25 -3.56
N VAL A 310 17.44 5.31 -2.28
CA VAL A 310 17.40 6.55 -1.47
C VAL A 310 18.32 7.66 -2.01
N LYS A 311 19.42 7.29 -2.65
CA LYS A 311 20.39 8.26 -3.20
C LYS A 311 20.17 8.60 -4.66
N SER A 312 19.33 7.85 -5.34
CA SER A 312 19.11 7.98 -6.78
C SER A 312 18.17 9.16 -7.09
N GLU A 313 18.61 10.06 -7.95
CA GLU A 313 17.82 11.22 -8.39
C GLU A 313 16.64 10.83 -9.30
N ASN A 314 16.73 9.66 -9.94
CA ASN A 314 15.65 9.10 -10.78
C ASN A 314 14.74 8.12 -10.03
N VAL A 315 14.70 8.23 -8.69
CA VAL A 315 13.76 7.47 -7.87
C VAL A 315 12.99 8.42 -6.96
N VAL A 316 11.67 8.35 -7.01
CA VAL A 316 10.76 9.06 -6.09
C VAL A 316 10.24 8.04 -5.10
N LEU A 317 10.39 8.33 -3.81
CA LEU A 317 9.98 7.47 -2.71
C LEU A 317 8.91 8.15 -1.86
N SER A 318 7.94 7.39 -1.38
CA SER A 318 7.00 7.81 -0.33
C SER A 318 6.77 6.66 0.67
N PRO A 319 6.37 6.94 1.92
CA PRO A 319 6.36 5.96 3.00
C PRO A 319 5.01 5.25 3.12
N HIS A 320 4.55 4.58 2.07
CA HIS A 320 3.28 3.83 1.98
C HIS A 320 2.05 4.69 2.32
N ILE A 321 1.97 5.84 1.66
CA ILE A 321 0.92 6.86 1.89
C ILE A 321 0.02 7.11 0.68
N ALA A 322 0.19 6.38 -0.42
CA ALA A 322 -0.62 6.58 -1.62
C ALA A 322 -2.14 6.52 -1.34
N GLY A 323 -2.55 5.59 -0.48
CA GLY A 323 -3.95 5.47 -0.05
C GLY A 323 -4.32 6.31 1.18
N TRP A 324 -3.46 7.21 1.66
CA TRP A 324 -3.58 7.91 2.92
C TRP A 324 -3.95 9.37 2.74
N SER A 325 -5.24 9.67 2.49
CA SER A 325 -5.81 11.01 2.46
C SER A 325 -6.93 11.17 3.49
N TYR A 326 -7.29 12.39 3.81
CA TYR A 326 -8.42 12.67 4.72
C TYR A 326 -9.72 12.07 4.17
N GLU A 327 -9.94 12.17 2.87
CA GLU A 327 -11.12 11.67 2.19
C GLU A 327 -11.13 10.13 2.16
N SER A 328 -9.99 9.48 1.86
CA SER A 328 -9.91 8.02 1.82
C SER A 328 -10.15 7.42 3.21
N TYR A 329 -9.63 8.06 4.25
CA TYR A 329 -9.83 7.65 5.64
C TYR A 329 -11.30 7.62 6.04
N LYS A 330 -12.06 8.62 5.60
CA LYS A 330 -13.51 8.68 5.80
C LYS A 330 -14.25 7.65 4.92
N LYS A 331 -13.94 7.60 3.61
CA LYS A 331 -14.60 6.68 2.65
C LYS A 331 -14.43 5.22 3.06
N ILE A 332 -13.21 4.81 3.45
CA ILE A 332 -12.95 3.45 3.96
C ILE A 332 -13.87 3.13 5.13
N SER A 333 -13.99 4.04 6.09
CA SER A 333 -14.82 3.85 7.29
C SER A 333 -16.30 3.74 6.97
N MET A 334 -16.80 4.55 6.04
CA MET A 334 -18.21 4.48 5.57
C MET A 334 -18.50 3.15 4.87
N ILE A 335 -17.62 2.72 3.95
CA ILE A 335 -17.78 1.44 3.23
C ILE A 335 -17.78 0.26 4.22
N LEU A 336 -16.91 0.29 5.24
CA LEU A 336 -16.90 -0.76 6.26
C LEU A 336 -18.21 -0.78 7.04
N ALA A 337 -18.73 0.38 7.44
CA ALA A 337 -20.02 0.47 8.13
C ALA A 337 -21.17 -0.12 7.28
N ASP A 338 -21.20 0.21 5.98
CA ASP A 338 -22.23 -0.33 5.06
C ASP A 338 -22.11 -1.85 4.92
N ARG A 339 -20.90 -2.38 4.78
CA ARG A 339 -20.66 -3.83 4.68
C ARG A 339 -20.96 -4.58 5.96
N ILE A 340 -20.70 -3.98 7.14
CA ILE A 340 -21.10 -4.57 8.43
C ILE A 340 -22.64 -4.60 8.54
N ARG A 341 -23.33 -3.55 8.09
CA ARG A 341 -24.80 -3.50 8.04
C ARG A 341 -25.37 -4.62 7.17
N GLU A 342 -24.74 -4.92 6.02
CA GLU A 342 -25.13 -5.99 5.10
C GLU A 342 -25.01 -7.39 5.70
N LEU A 343 -24.19 -7.60 6.74
CA LEU A 343 -24.11 -8.88 7.44
C LEU A 343 -25.39 -9.25 8.19
N ASN A 344 -26.31 -8.29 8.39
CA ASN A 344 -27.58 -8.49 9.10
C ASN A 344 -27.40 -9.21 10.44
N LEU A 345 -26.35 -8.84 11.17
CA LEU A 345 -26.08 -9.37 12.50
C LEU A 345 -27.12 -8.79 13.47
N HIS A 346 -28.05 -9.64 13.87
CA HIS A 346 -29.03 -9.30 14.91
C HIS A 346 -28.51 -9.80 16.27
N PRO A 347 -28.71 -9.02 17.37
CA PRO A 347 -28.40 -9.44 18.73
C PRO A 347 -29.25 -10.62 19.16
#